data_ceb596efb795ba26de409c93cb87bff9
#
_entry.id   ceb596efb795ba26de409c93cb87bff9
#
_cell.length_a   1.000
_cell.length_b   1.000
_cell.length_c   1.000
_cell.angle_alpha   90.00
_cell.angle_beta   90.00
_cell.angle_gamma   90.00
#
_symmetry.space_group_name_H-M   'P 1'
#
loop_
_entity.id
_entity.type
_entity.pdbx_description
1 polymer ?
#
loop_
_entity_poly.entity_id
_entity_poly.type
_entity_poly.pdbx_seq_one_letter_code
_entity_poly.pdbx_strand_id
1 'polypeptide(L)'
;MDTNLIVIVAALGGCLLAFVVVVTLVTRRSRRKGDERVNAVVQTLEKRMDELAQELAGAVERAEEEGRRSRFLGEIAGSIDMDEVLGRTLEAGSRLEGVDATLIRLEGDDGAPTVAAHGLAADGAESISGPPDGSPARAIEVSYRYGPDQEGVDGLIHTGLAVPLEDSGSRIGYLAVYSRDSSQRFGDDHIRELEELTHRATPAIENARKFREARQLADLDALTGLHNRRYFHETLARECARAHRYNRRLGLVIFDIDDFKVVNDRIGHLAADAVLAEAAARVREVVRTADVPCRVGGDEFAVILPESGIEQAEQLFTRIQATIGRNPIGQAGRLHVSAGVTDLKAEDDAISLFERADEALYRAKEAGKGQSMTARSGA
;
A
#
# COMPACT_ATOMS: atom_id res chain seq x y z
N MET A 1 -7.43 10.26 27.30
CA MET A 1 -8.59 11.06 27.77
C MET A 1 -8.06 12.46 28.02
N ASP A 2 -8.42 13.40 27.16
CA ASP A 2 -7.78 14.72 27.11
C ASP A 2 -8.05 15.54 28.37
N THR A 3 -6.99 16.09 28.95
CA THR A 3 -7.00 16.92 30.16
C THR A 3 -8.00 18.09 30.01
N ASN A 4 -8.22 18.58 28.80
CA ASN A 4 -9.17 19.64 28.48
C ASN A 4 -10.64 19.20 28.66
N LEU A 5 -10.99 17.95 28.35
CA LEU A 5 -12.34 17.42 28.52
C LEU A 5 -12.70 17.28 30.02
N ILE A 6 -11.72 16.86 30.84
CA ILE A 6 -11.88 16.73 32.28
C ILE A 6 -12.10 18.11 32.93
N VAL A 7 -11.38 19.13 32.48
CA VAL A 7 -11.52 20.51 32.98
C VAL A 7 -12.89 21.11 32.61
N ILE A 8 -13.39 20.86 31.41
CA ILE A 8 -14.71 21.35 30.96
C ILE A 8 -15.84 20.67 31.74
N VAL A 9 -15.76 19.34 31.95
CA VAL A 9 -16.77 18.59 32.72
C VAL A 9 -16.75 19.02 34.21
N ALA A 10 -15.57 19.27 34.78
CA ALA A 10 -15.44 19.75 36.16
C ALA A 10 -15.99 21.18 36.33
N ALA A 11 -15.76 22.08 35.37
CA ALA A 11 -16.32 23.43 35.39
C ALA A 11 -17.85 23.44 35.29
N LEU A 12 -18.43 22.56 34.48
CA LEU A 12 -19.87 22.38 34.35
C LEU A 12 -20.50 21.82 35.62
N GLY A 13 -19.88 20.83 36.27
CA GLY A 13 -20.32 20.29 37.54
C GLY A 13 -20.31 21.36 38.62
N GLY A 14 -19.28 22.22 38.64
CA GLY A 14 -19.19 23.36 39.55
C GLY A 14 -20.28 24.40 39.33
N CYS A 15 -20.58 24.76 38.09
CA CYS A 15 -21.66 25.73 37.76
C CYS A 15 -23.05 25.18 38.12
N LEU A 16 -23.29 23.88 37.86
CA LEU A 16 -24.56 23.23 38.19
C LEU A 16 -24.78 23.17 39.71
N LEU A 17 -23.74 22.86 40.48
CA LEU A 17 -23.77 22.80 41.94
C LEU A 17 -24.00 24.20 42.54
N ALA A 18 -23.31 25.22 42.02
CA ALA A 18 -23.50 26.62 42.43
C ALA A 18 -24.95 27.11 42.16
N PHE A 19 -25.53 26.73 41.02
CA PHE A 19 -26.90 27.05 40.65
C PHE A 19 -27.92 26.40 41.61
N VAL A 20 -27.75 25.09 41.87
CA VAL A 20 -28.63 24.39 42.82
C VAL A 20 -28.56 25.00 44.23
N VAL A 21 -27.38 25.44 44.65
CA VAL A 21 -27.18 26.11 45.94
C VAL A 21 -27.86 27.47 45.96
N VAL A 22 -27.70 28.27 44.90
CA VAL A 22 -28.33 29.59 44.76
C VAL A 22 -29.87 29.47 44.72
N VAL A 23 -30.40 28.52 43.92
CA VAL A 23 -31.86 28.28 43.83
C VAL A 23 -32.41 27.80 45.17
N THR A 24 -31.72 26.92 45.92
CA THR A 24 -32.15 26.46 47.23
C THR A 24 -32.08 27.54 48.28
N LEU A 25 -31.11 28.44 48.27
CA LEU A 25 -31.02 29.59 49.18
C LEU A 25 -32.08 30.64 48.87
N VAL A 26 -32.35 30.94 47.62
CA VAL A 26 -33.36 31.88 47.17
C VAL A 26 -34.77 31.36 47.51
N THR A 27 -35.07 30.08 47.23
CA THR A 27 -36.38 29.48 47.57
C THR A 27 -36.63 29.37 49.06
N ARG A 28 -35.58 29.10 49.91
CA ARG A 28 -35.71 29.13 51.37
C ARG A 28 -35.99 30.53 51.92
N ARG A 29 -35.44 31.60 51.28
CA ARG A 29 -35.63 32.96 51.72
C ARG A 29 -36.95 33.56 51.24
N SER A 30 -37.51 33.07 50.11
CA SER A 30 -38.72 33.54 49.46
C SER A 30 -40.02 33.03 50.08
N ARG A 31 -39.98 32.04 50.98
CA ARG A 31 -41.19 31.52 51.66
C ARG A 31 -41.90 32.56 52.55
N ARG A 32 -41.39 33.78 52.66
CA ARG A 32 -41.98 34.82 53.52
C ARG A 32 -42.58 36.05 52.83
N LYS A 33 -42.43 36.23 51.49
CA LYS A 33 -43.17 37.29 50.73
C LYS A 33 -43.17 36.89 49.26
N GLY A 34 -44.33 36.71 48.68
CA GLY A 34 -44.53 36.45 47.25
C GLY A 34 -43.95 37.55 46.36
N ASP A 35 -42.79 37.31 45.79
CA ASP A 35 -42.12 38.28 44.93
C ASP A 35 -42.13 37.76 43.48
N GLU A 36 -43.05 38.29 42.66
CA GLU A 36 -43.09 38.06 41.21
C GLU A 36 -41.73 38.33 40.55
N ARG A 37 -40.92 39.23 41.12
CA ARG A 37 -39.55 39.53 40.63
C ARG A 37 -38.57 38.38 40.79
N VAL A 38 -38.68 37.62 41.88
CA VAL A 38 -37.78 36.44 42.12
C VAL A 38 -38.09 35.33 41.13
N ASN A 39 -39.37 35.08 40.86
CA ASN A 39 -39.77 34.09 39.85
C ASN A 39 -39.33 34.49 38.43
N ALA A 40 -39.41 35.78 38.08
CA ALA A 40 -38.95 36.31 36.76
C ALA A 40 -37.43 36.17 36.61
N VAL A 41 -36.64 36.40 37.68
CA VAL A 41 -35.18 36.20 37.69
C VAL A 41 -34.82 34.72 37.56
N VAL A 42 -35.52 33.84 38.27
CA VAL A 42 -35.33 32.38 38.21
C VAL A 42 -35.62 31.88 36.80
N GLN A 43 -36.75 32.25 36.19
CA GLN A 43 -37.08 31.87 34.81
C GLN A 43 -36.07 32.40 33.79
N THR A 44 -35.57 33.63 34.00
CA THR A 44 -34.52 34.18 33.11
C THR A 44 -33.21 33.44 33.23
N LEU A 45 -32.84 33.03 34.45
CA LEU A 45 -31.63 32.21 34.70
C LEU A 45 -31.78 30.80 34.14
N GLU A 46 -32.94 30.15 34.30
CA GLU A 46 -33.25 28.86 33.71
C GLU A 46 -33.12 28.91 32.17
N LYS A 47 -33.76 29.91 31.54
CA LYS A 47 -33.66 30.09 30.09
C LYS A 47 -32.22 30.31 29.61
N ARG A 48 -31.46 31.14 30.33
CA ARG A 48 -30.05 31.37 29.99
C ARG A 48 -29.20 30.12 30.17
N MET A 49 -29.50 29.29 31.17
CA MET A 49 -28.82 28.03 31.37
C MET A 49 -29.12 27.01 30.29
N ASP A 50 -30.39 26.93 29.85
CA ASP A 50 -30.78 26.06 28.74
C ASP A 50 -30.12 26.52 27.42
N GLU A 51 -30.06 27.83 27.16
CA GLU A 51 -29.35 28.42 26.02
C GLU A 51 -27.85 28.05 26.06
N LEU A 52 -27.17 28.23 27.21
CA LEU A 52 -25.78 27.90 27.40
C LEU A 52 -25.50 26.38 27.31
N ALA A 53 -26.42 25.56 27.80
CA ALA A 53 -26.32 24.11 27.71
C ALA A 53 -26.43 23.64 26.26
N GLN A 54 -27.33 24.26 25.46
CA GLN A 54 -27.42 23.94 24.03
C GLN A 54 -26.20 24.43 23.23
N GLU A 55 -25.71 25.65 23.52
CA GLU A 55 -24.47 26.13 22.87
C GLU A 55 -23.27 25.26 23.19
N LEU A 56 -23.17 24.80 24.45
CA LEU A 56 -22.09 23.95 24.87
C LEU A 56 -22.19 22.54 24.25
N ALA A 57 -23.40 21.95 24.23
CA ALA A 57 -23.64 20.67 23.58
C ALA A 57 -23.21 20.71 22.11
N GLY A 58 -23.61 21.78 21.37
CA GLY A 58 -23.19 21.99 20.00
C GLY A 58 -21.66 22.24 19.82
N ALA A 59 -21.03 22.89 20.81
CA ALA A 59 -19.58 23.08 20.78
C ALA A 59 -18.80 21.78 21.06
N VAL A 60 -19.28 20.92 21.97
CA VAL A 60 -18.70 19.61 22.26
C VAL A 60 -18.84 18.68 21.07
N GLU A 61 -20.01 18.64 20.44
CA GLU A 61 -20.26 17.82 19.26
C GLU A 61 -19.32 18.22 18.10
N ARG A 62 -19.17 19.51 17.83
CA ARG A 62 -18.21 20.01 16.83
C ARG A 62 -16.77 19.65 17.18
N ALA A 63 -16.35 19.81 18.43
CA ALA A 63 -15.00 19.47 18.88
C ALA A 63 -14.71 17.97 18.80
N GLU A 64 -15.71 17.11 19.08
CA GLU A 64 -15.57 15.66 18.90
C GLU A 64 -15.50 15.26 17.44
N GLU A 65 -16.24 15.93 16.57
CA GLU A 65 -16.24 15.70 15.13
C GLU A 65 -14.92 16.16 14.50
N GLU A 66 -14.41 17.32 14.86
CA GLU A 66 -13.09 17.81 14.50
C GLU A 66 -11.96 16.88 15.03
N GLY A 67 -12.08 16.39 16.25
CA GLY A 67 -11.14 15.47 16.86
C GLY A 67 -11.13 14.08 16.17
N ARG A 68 -12.31 13.60 15.73
CA ARG A 68 -12.40 12.37 14.91
C ARG A 68 -11.79 12.57 13.54
N ARG A 69 -12.11 13.69 12.88
CA ARG A 69 -11.57 14.06 11.57
C ARG A 69 -10.04 14.21 11.61
N SER A 70 -9.52 14.91 12.62
CA SER A 70 -8.07 15.10 12.79
C SER A 70 -7.31 13.79 13.04
N ARG A 71 -7.87 12.87 13.82
CA ARG A 71 -7.27 11.53 14.05
C ARG A 71 -7.25 10.70 12.77
N PHE A 72 -8.35 10.66 12.05
CA PHE A 72 -8.46 9.90 10.79
C PHE A 72 -7.49 10.45 9.72
N LEU A 73 -7.39 11.76 9.58
CA LEU A 73 -6.42 12.38 8.69
C LEU A 73 -4.96 12.18 9.15
N GLY A 74 -4.72 12.08 10.46
CA GLY A 74 -3.41 11.73 11.03
C GLY A 74 -2.99 10.29 10.73
N GLU A 75 -3.94 9.36 10.62
CA GLU A 75 -3.70 7.97 10.25
C GLU A 75 -3.27 7.82 8.78
N ILE A 76 -3.69 8.70 7.88
CA ILE A 76 -3.21 8.74 6.49
C ILE A 76 -1.72 9.05 6.46
N ALA A 77 -1.27 10.04 7.22
CA ALA A 77 0.12 10.48 7.26
C ALA A 77 1.07 9.46 7.93
N GLY A 78 0.55 8.49 8.67
CA GLY A 78 1.35 7.50 9.42
C GLY A 78 1.67 6.21 8.67
N SER A 79 1.06 5.95 7.51
CA SER A 79 1.31 4.74 6.75
C SER A 79 2.40 4.95 5.69
N ILE A 80 3.23 3.91 5.51
CA ILE A 80 4.23 3.79 4.43
C ILE A 80 3.77 2.82 3.34
N ASP A 81 2.59 2.21 3.52
CA ASP A 81 1.99 1.34 2.52
C ASP A 81 1.13 2.14 1.55
N MET A 82 1.45 2.09 0.26
CA MET A 82 0.77 2.85 -0.78
C MET A 82 -0.72 2.52 -0.87
N ASP A 83 -1.06 1.23 -0.82
CA ASP A 83 -2.45 0.79 -0.98
C ASP A 83 -3.29 1.22 0.22
N GLU A 84 -2.71 1.22 1.42
CA GLU A 84 -3.34 1.73 2.63
C GLU A 84 -3.53 3.26 2.59
N VAL A 85 -2.52 4.02 2.16
CA VAL A 85 -2.61 5.49 2.00
C VAL A 85 -3.69 5.86 0.98
N LEU A 86 -3.69 5.21 -0.19
CA LEU A 86 -4.70 5.44 -1.22
C LEU A 86 -6.09 5.06 -0.74
N GLY A 87 -6.25 3.88 -0.13
CA GLY A 87 -7.54 3.41 0.41
C GLY A 87 -8.12 4.36 1.44
N ARG A 88 -7.34 4.81 2.41
CA ARG A 88 -7.77 5.77 3.45
C ARG A 88 -8.10 7.14 2.86
N THR A 89 -7.33 7.60 1.88
CA THR A 89 -7.61 8.88 1.21
C THR A 89 -8.91 8.83 0.42
N LEU A 90 -9.17 7.74 -0.32
CA LEU A 90 -10.43 7.54 -1.02
C LEU A 90 -11.62 7.45 -0.07
N GLU A 91 -11.48 6.73 1.03
CA GLU A 91 -12.51 6.64 2.07
C GLU A 91 -12.80 8.01 2.71
N ALA A 92 -11.76 8.83 2.95
CA ALA A 92 -11.94 10.19 3.45
C ALA A 92 -12.73 11.05 2.47
N GLY A 93 -12.39 11.01 1.18
CA GLY A 93 -13.12 11.73 0.13
C GLY A 93 -14.58 11.28 -0.02
N SER A 94 -14.86 9.98 0.16
CA SER A 94 -16.23 9.45 0.06
C SER A 94 -17.17 9.86 1.21
N ARG A 95 -16.61 10.43 2.29
CA ARG A 95 -17.39 10.93 3.43
C ARG A 95 -17.85 12.38 3.24
N LEU A 96 -17.39 13.06 2.21
CA LEU A 96 -17.87 14.41 1.87
C LEU A 96 -19.34 14.34 1.45
N GLU A 97 -20.10 15.37 1.81
CA GLU A 97 -21.53 15.41 1.54
C GLU A 97 -21.82 15.40 0.03
N GLY A 98 -22.75 14.55 -0.41
CA GLY A 98 -23.14 14.45 -1.82
C GLY A 98 -22.11 13.79 -2.74
N VAL A 99 -21.09 13.11 -2.19
CA VAL A 99 -20.10 12.35 -2.94
C VAL A 99 -20.52 10.89 -3.06
N ASP A 100 -20.64 10.41 -4.29
CA ASP A 100 -20.98 9.01 -4.62
C ASP A 100 -19.75 8.18 -4.99
N ALA A 101 -18.68 8.83 -5.47
CA ALA A 101 -17.46 8.15 -5.87
C ALA A 101 -16.22 9.04 -5.71
N THR A 102 -15.08 8.39 -5.50
CA THR A 102 -13.77 9.05 -5.37
C THR A 102 -12.73 8.35 -6.23
N LEU A 103 -11.74 9.10 -6.71
CA LEU A 103 -10.69 8.60 -7.58
C LEU A 103 -9.37 9.31 -7.26
N ILE A 104 -8.30 8.52 -7.16
CA ILE A 104 -6.92 9.02 -7.17
C ILE A 104 -6.25 8.46 -8.42
N ARG A 105 -5.64 9.34 -9.18
CA ARG A 105 -4.78 8.98 -10.30
C ARG A 105 -3.40 9.54 -10.05
N LEU A 106 -2.40 8.68 -10.00
CA LEU A 106 -0.99 9.05 -9.87
C LEU A 106 -0.28 8.82 -11.20
N GLU A 107 0.59 9.73 -11.57
CA GLU A 107 1.47 9.58 -12.73
C GLU A 107 2.59 8.60 -12.38
N GLY A 108 2.78 7.57 -13.22
CA GLY A 108 3.86 6.60 -13.07
C GLY A 108 5.12 7.06 -13.78
N ASP A 109 6.29 6.72 -13.26
CA ASP A 109 7.61 7.05 -13.86
C ASP A 109 7.86 6.35 -15.19
N ASP A 110 7.20 5.23 -15.42
CA ASP A 110 7.20 4.44 -16.67
C ASP A 110 6.11 4.86 -17.66
N GLY A 111 5.36 5.93 -17.35
CA GLY A 111 4.25 6.45 -18.15
C GLY A 111 2.93 5.72 -17.96
N ALA A 112 2.88 4.65 -17.17
CA ALA A 112 1.64 3.98 -16.82
C ALA A 112 1.05 4.58 -15.54
N PRO A 113 -0.19 5.15 -15.54
CA PRO A 113 -0.77 5.74 -14.36
C PRO A 113 -1.22 4.65 -13.37
N THR A 114 -1.05 4.92 -12.07
CA THR A 114 -1.71 4.15 -11.01
C THR A 114 -3.06 4.78 -10.73
N VAL A 115 -4.13 4.01 -10.85
CA VAL A 115 -5.50 4.46 -10.59
C VAL A 115 -6.09 3.67 -9.42
N ALA A 116 -6.60 4.38 -8.43
CA ALA A 116 -7.37 3.81 -7.33
C ALA A 116 -8.71 4.54 -7.23
N ALA A 117 -9.80 3.81 -7.01
CA ALA A 117 -11.13 4.39 -6.95
C ALA A 117 -11.99 3.71 -5.89
N HIS A 118 -12.97 4.46 -5.36
CA HIS A 118 -14.02 3.96 -4.51
C HIS A 118 -15.37 4.40 -5.10
N GLY A 119 -16.35 3.50 -5.17
CA GLY A 119 -17.65 3.80 -5.76
C GLY A 119 -17.68 3.82 -7.30
N LEU A 120 -16.58 3.43 -7.98
CA LEU A 120 -16.46 3.26 -9.43
C LEU A 120 -16.02 1.85 -9.77
N ALA A 121 -16.49 1.30 -10.90
CA ALA A 121 -15.93 0.08 -11.47
C ALA A 121 -14.53 0.34 -12.04
N ALA A 122 -13.68 -0.70 -12.08
CA ALA A 122 -12.28 -0.57 -12.53
C ALA A 122 -12.19 0.02 -13.95
N ASP A 123 -12.98 -0.51 -14.90
CA ASP A 123 -13.01 -0.06 -16.30
C ASP A 123 -13.47 1.40 -16.44
N GLY A 124 -14.35 1.85 -15.53
CA GLY A 124 -14.84 3.22 -15.47
C GLY A 124 -13.81 4.20 -14.94
N ALA A 125 -13.09 3.80 -13.91
CA ALA A 125 -12.07 4.64 -13.28
C ALA A 125 -10.92 4.99 -14.26
N GLU A 126 -10.55 4.07 -15.15
CA GLU A 126 -9.50 4.31 -16.15
C GLU A 126 -9.94 5.27 -17.28
N SER A 127 -11.23 5.30 -17.58
CA SER A 127 -11.79 6.11 -18.69
C SER A 127 -12.10 7.56 -18.29
N ILE A 128 -12.13 7.88 -17.01
CA ILE A 128 -12.44 9.23 -16.52
C ILE A 128 -11.26 10.16 -16.81
N SER A 129 -11.55 11.22 -17.57
CA SER A 129 -10.57 12.27 -17.85
C SER A 129 -10.29 13.09 -16.60
N GLY A 130 -9.03 13.32 -16.30
CA GLY A 130 -8.60 14.20 -15.22
C GLY A 130 -8.72 15.68 -15.53
N PRO A 131 -8.33 16.55 -14.59
CA PRO A 131 -8.22 17.98 -14.83
C PRO A 131 -7.30 18.25 -16.05
N PRO A 132 -7.60 19.27 -16.87
CA PRO A 132 -6.76 19.64 -18.00
C PRO A 132 -5.31 19.92 -17.57
N ASP A 133 -4.35 19.65 -18.45
CA ASP A 133 -2.96 19.99 -18.21
C ASP A 133 -2.80 21.51 -18.01
N GLY A 134 -1.97 21.89 -17.04
CA GLY A 134 -1.80 23.30 -16.67
C GLY A 134 -2.89 23.87 -15.75
N SER A 135 -3.79 23.03 -15.25
CA SER A 135 -4.74 23.42 -14.20
C SER A 135 -4.00 23.97 -12.97
N PRO A 136 -4.54 25.05 -12.32
CA PRO A 136 -3.90 25.60 -11.12
C PRO A 136 -3.90 24.55 -9.99
N ALA A 137 -2.95 24.70 -9.05
CA ALA A 137 -2.83 23.87 -7.84
C ALA A 137 -3.97 24.14 -6.83
N ARG A 138 -5.19 24.11 -7.29
CA ARG A 138 -6.41 24.28 -6.49
C ARG A 138 -7.55 23.45 -7.07
N ALA A 139 -8.61 23.29 -6.30
CA ALA A 139 -9.80 22.56 -6.71
C ALA A 139 -10.44 23.12 -7.99
N ILE A 140 -10.82 22.22 -8.87
CA ILE A 140 -11.44 22.52 -10.17
C ILE A 140 -12.72 21.71 -10.27
N GLU A 141 -13.85 22.40 -10.52
CA GLU A 141 -15.11 21.75 -10.82
C GLU A 141 -15.04 21.14 -12.24
N VAL A 142 -15.38 19.86 -12.35
CA VAL A 142 -15.41 19.13 -13.62
C VAL A 142 -16.84 18.71 -13.91
N SER A 143 -17.38 19.17 -15.04
CA SER A 143 -18.71 18.76 -15.50
C SER A 143 -18.59 17.75 -16.63
N TYR A 144 -19.25 16.60 -16.49
CA TYR A 144 -19.30 15.56 -17.50
C TYR A 144 -20.59 15.68 -18.31
N ARG A 145 -20.46 15.78 -19.65
CA ARG A 145 -21.57 15.63 -20.58
C ARG A 145 -21.38 14.35 -21.36
N TYR A 146 -22.21 13.39 -21.10
CA TYR A 146 -22.21 12.14 -21.86
C TYR A 146 -22.95 12.33 -23.19
N GLY A 147 -22.35 11.86 -24.28
CA GLY A 147 -23.04 11.75 -25.57
C GLY A 147 -24.03 10.59 -25.56
N PRO A 148 -24.99 10.54 -26.51
CA PRO A 148 -26.03 9.51 -26.57
C PRO A 148 -25.49 8.09 -26.72
N ASP A 149 -24.22 7.88 -27.07
CA ASP A 149 -23.60 6.58 -27.29
C ASP A 149 -22.68 6.13 -26.12
N GLN A 150 -22.58 6.89 -25.04
CA GLN A 150 -21.79 6.57 -23.86
C GLN A 150 -22.68 6.07 -22.70
N GLU A 151 -23.57 5.14 -22.98
CA GLU A 151 -24.28 4.37 -21.98
C GLU A 151 -23.33 3.31 -21.42
N GLY A 152 -22.85 3.56 -20.25
CA GLY A 152 -22.29 2.48 -19.50
C GLY A 152 -20.95 2.80 -18.86
N VAL A 153 -21.07 3.21 -17.64
CA VAL A 153 -20.24 2.75 -16.53
C VAL A 153 -20.92 3.25 -15.27
N ASP A 154 -21.44 2.35 -14.46
CA ASP A 154 -21.92 2.49 -13.08
C ASP A 154 -22.63 3.80 -12.69
N GLY A 155 -23.77 4.09 -13.34
CA GLY A 155 -24.56 5.29 -13.05
C GLY A 155 -23.84 6.55 -13.47
N LEU A 156 -24.47 7.30 -14.36
CA LEU A 156 -23.93 8.54 -14.95
C LEU A 156 -23.37 9.49 -13.88
N ILE A 157 -22.08 9.77 -13.95
CA ILE A 157 -21.47 10.87 -13.18
C ILE A 157 -21.85 12.18 -13.85
N HIS A 158 -22.42 13.11 -13.09
CA HIS A 158 -22.88 14.40 -13.64
C HIS A 158 -21.94 15.56 -13.31
N THR A 159 -21.31 15.52 -12.13
CA THR A 159 -20.42 16.58 -11.67
C THR A 159 -19.29 16.01 -10.84
N GLY A 160 -18.17 16.67 -10.78
CA GLY A 160 -17.03 16.30 -9.99
C GLY A 160 -16.21 17.50 -9.56
N LEU A 161 -15.38 17.30 -8.54
CA LEU A 161 -14.41 18.25 -8.06
C LEU A 161 -13.06 17.54 -8.04
N ALA A 162 -12.02 18.12 -8.64
CA ALA A 162 -10.69 17.55 -8.68
C ALA A 162 -9.66 18.54 -8.14
N VAL A 163 -8.68 18.01 -7.39
CA VAL A 163 -7.55 18.76 -6.85
C VAL A 163 -6.27 18.09 -7.31
N PRO A 164 -5.33 18.82 -7.93
CA PRO A 164 -4.01 18.27 -8.25
C PRO A 164 -3.25 17.87 -6.99
N LEU A 165 -2.52 16.77 -7.09
CA LEU A 165 -1.53 16.31 -6.11
C LEU A 165 -0.18 16.84 -6.58
N GLU A 166 0.44 17.75 -5.83
CA GLU A 166 1.71 18.39 -6.19
C GLU A 166 2.76 18.18 -5.10
N ASP A 167 3.92 17.64 -5.48
CA ASP A 167 5.11 17.60 -4.63
C ASP A 167 6.17 18.54 -5.20
N SER A 168 6.69 19.45 -4.34
CA SER A 168 7.78 20.36 -4.66
C SER A 168 7.59 21.13 -5.99
N GLY A 169 6.33 21.44 -6.34
CA GLY A 169 5.96 22.15 -7.57
C GLY A 169 5.86 21.27 -8.82
N SER A 170 5.98 19.96 -8.66
CA SER A 170 5.72 18.98 -9.73
C SER A 170 4.40 18.25 -9.47
N ARG A 171 3.58 18.13 -10.51
CA ARG A 171 2.32 17.40 -10.43
C ARG A 171 2.61 15.90 -10.41
N ILE A 172 2.13 15.20 -9.37
CA ILE A 172 2.26 13.75 -9.22
C ILE A 172 0.95 13.02 -9.54
N GLY A 173 -0.14 13.75 -9.74
CA GLY A 173 -1.45 13.19 -10.02
C GLY A 173 -2.60 14.11 -9.63
N TYR A 174 -3.76 13.54 -9.34
CA TYR A 174 -4.91 14.26 -8.80
C TYR A 174 -5.81 13.37 -7.93
N LEU A 175 -6.53 14.01 -7.01
CA LEU A 175 -7.64 13.44 -6.25
C LEU A 175 -8.93 14.06 -6.78
N ALA A 176 -9.94 13.25 -7.06
CA ALA A 176 -11.24 13.71 -7.51
C ALA A 176 -12.37 13.04 -6.75
N VAL A 177 -13.45 13.78 -6.56
CA VAL A 177 -14.72 13.32 -6.00
C VAL A 177 -15.84 13.58 -7.02
N TYR A 178 -16.84 12.71 -7.03
CA TYR A 178 -17.89 12.74 -8.05
C TYR A 178 -19.26 12.55 -7.43
N SER A 179 -20.28 13.18 -8.06
CA SER A 179 -21.68 12.95 -7.74
C SER A 179 -22.47 12.45 -8.94
N ARG A 180 -23.42 11.54 -8.67
CA ARG A 180 -24.42 11.05 -9.62
C ARG A 180 -25.68 11.91 -9.61
N ASP A 181 -25.82 12.80 -8.65
CA ASP A 181 -26.91 13.76 -8.61
C ASP A 181 -26.61 14.97 -9.51
N SER A 182 -27.39 15.14 -10.57
CA SER A 182 -27.27 16.28 -11.49
C SER A 182 -27.56 17.65 -10.86
N SER A 183 -28.22 17.66 -9.69
CA SER A 183 -28.51 18.87 -8.91
C SER A 183 -27.39 19.25 -7.95
N GLN A 184 -26.47 18.31 -7.65
CA GLN A 184 -25.35 18.54 -6.73
C GLN A 184 -24.44 19.65 -7.27
N ARG A 185 -24.05 20.55 -6.38
CA ARG A 185 -23.03 21.58 -6.61
C ARG A 185 -22.00 21.51 -5.50
N PHE A 186 -20.75 21.41 -5.88
CA PHE A 186 -19.65 21.47 -4.93
C PHE A 186 -19.36 22.94 -4.59
N GLY A 187 -19.66 23.34 -3.36
CA GLY A 187 -19.42 24.71 -2.84
C GLY A 187 -18.03 24.86 -2.24
N ASP A 188 -17.75 26.09 -1.73
CA ASP A 188 -16.46 26.44 -1.14
C ASP A 188 -16.05 25.54 0.04
N ASP A 189 -17.01 24.96 0.76
CA ASP A 189 -16.74 24.03 1.85
C ASP A 189 -16.15 22.72 1.32
N HIS A 190 -16.72 22.13 0.28
CA HIS A 190 -16.20 20.93 -0.38
C HIS A 190 -14.80 21.17 -0.97
N ILE A 191 -14.60 22.35 -1.57
CA ILE A 191 -13.29 22.75 -2.11
C ILE A 191 -12.25 22.74 -1.00
N ARG A 192 -12.52 23.42 0.11
CA ARG A 192 -11.60 23.50 1.26
C ARG A 192 -11.31 22.12 1.86
N GLU A 193 -12.35 21.29 2.01
CA GLU A 193 -12.20 19.95 2.57
C GLU A 193 -11.36 19.03 1.69
N LEU A 194 -11.57 19.09 0.37
CA LEU A 194 -10.79 18.29 -0.57
C LEU A 194 -9.35 18.79 -0.69
N GLU A 195 -9.13 20.12 -0.66
CA GLU A 195 -7.78 20.71 -0.62
C GLU A 195 -7.04 20.34 0.67
N GLU A 196 -7.69 20.36 1.83
CA GLU A 196 -7.11 19.92 3.10
C GLU A 196 -6.73 18.42 3.05
N LEU A 197 -7.62 17.58 2.53
CA LEU A 197 -7.37 16.15 2.35
C LEU A 197 -6.17 15.92 1.43
N THR A 198 -6.13 16.63 0.29
CA THR A 198 -5.02 16.55 -0.68
C THR A 198 -3.70 16.99 -0.06
N HIS A 199 -3.70 18.10 0.68
CA HIS A 199 -2.50 18.62 1.36
C HIS A 199 -1.92 17.61 2.37
N ARG A 200 -2.75 16.80 3.01
CA ARG A 200 -2.31 15.76 3.94
C ARG A 200 -1.94 14.44 3.24
N ALA A 201 -2.66 14.10 2.18
CA ALA A 201 -2.43 12.85 1.44
C ALA A 201 -1.14 12.91 0.59
N THR A 202 -0.84 14.06 -0.02
CA THR A 202 0.34 14.19 -0.91
C THR A 202 1.65 13.78 -0.24
N PRO A 203 2.03 14.30 0.94
CA PRO A 203 3.26 13.86 1.60
C PRO A 203 3.25 12.37 1.97
N ALA A 204 2.10 11.81 2.33
CA ALA A 204 1.98 10.39 2.66
C ALA A 204 2.17 9.51 1.42
N ILE A 205 1.57 9.89 0.28
CA ILE A 205 1.74 9.22 -1.02
C ILE A 205 3.21 9.26 -1.44
N GLU A 206 3.86 10.44 -1.35
CA GLU A 206 5.26 10.60 -1.69
C GLU A 206 6.19 9.77 -0.79
N ASN A 207 5.93 9.74 0.51
CA ASN A 207 6.70 8.91 1.44
C ASN A 207 6.53 7.41 1.12
N ALA A 208 5.31 6.97 0.84
CA ALA A 208 5.02 5.59 0.46
C ALA A 208 5.70 5.23 -0.88
N ARG A 209 5.72 6.17 -1.87
CA ARG A 209 6.43 6.02 -3.14
C ARG A 209 7.94 5.87 -2.93
N LYS A 210 8.57 6.81 -2.22
CA LYS A 210 10.00 6.78 -1.90
C LYS A 210 10.38 5.51 -1.12
N PHE A 211 9.52 5.08 -0.19
CA PHE A 211 9.73 3.84 0.54
C PHE A 211 9.66 2.62 -0.37
N ARG A 212 8.67 2.57 -1.28
CA ARG A 212 8.54 1.49 -2.27
C ARG A 212 9.75 1.43 -3.21
N GLU A 213 10.22 2.57 -3.71
CA GLU A 213 11.42 2.66 -4.54
C GLU A 213 12.68 2.20 -3.79
N ALA A 214 12.87 2.71 -2.57
CA ALA A 214 13.99 2.30 -1.72
C ALA A 214 13.94 0.80 -1.41
N ARG A 215 12.73 0.25 -1.18
CA ARG A 215 12.54 -1.18 -0.96
C ARG A 215 12.84 -2.00 -2.21
N GLN A 216 12.39 -1.55 -3.38
CA GLN A 216 12.69 -2.21 -4.67
C GLN A 216 14.20 -2.25 -4.93
N LEU A 217 14.92 -1.14 -4.71
CA LEU A 217 16.37 -1.11 -4.80
C LEU A 217 17.04 -2.02 -3.77
N ALA A 218 16.50 -2.07 -2.54
CA ALA A 218 16.98 -2.96 -1.50
C ALA A 218 16.62 -4.45 -1.73
N ASP A 219 15.74 -4.78 -2.67
CA ASP A 219 15.34 -6.14 -3.03
C ASP A 219 16.25 -6.78 -4.09
N LEU A 220 17.10 -5.98 -4.71
CA LEU A 220 18.05 -6.47 -5.70
C LEU A 220 19.43 -6.74 -5.07
N ASP A 221 20.15 -7.70 -5.65
CA ASP A 221 21.57 -7.91 -5.43
C ASP A 221 22.37 -6.91 -6.26
N ALA A 222 23.18 -6.09 -5.61
CA ALA A 222 23.89 -4.97 -6.26
C ALA A 222 24.89 -5.42 -7.34
N LEU A 223 25.41 -6.66 -7.26
CA LEU A 223 26.36 -7.19 -8.23
C LEU A 223 25.67 -7.74 -9.47
N THR A 224 24.62 -8.54 -9.26
CA THR A 224 23.98 -9.31 -10.34
C THR A 224 22.72 -8.67 -10.87
N GLY A 225 22.10 -7.76 -10.11
CA GLY A 225 20.80 -7.15 -10.39
C GLY A 225 19.64 -8.16 -10.40
N LEU A 226 19.84 -9.41 -9.95
CA LEU A 226 18.78 -10.34 -9.59
C LEU A 226 18.20 -9.97 -8.23
N HIS A 227 17.08 -10.58 -7.87
CA HIS A 227 16.58 -10.41 -6.51
C HIS A 227 17.56 -11.00 -5.50
N ASN A 228 17.67 -10.36 -4.32
CA ASN A 228 18.57 -10.81 -3.27
C ASN A 228 17.93 -11.89 -2.38
N ARG A 229 18.74 -12.41 -1.44
CA ARG A 229 18.35 -13.45 -0.50
C ARG A 229 17.10 -13.10 0.32
N ARG A 230 16.97 -11.85 0.76
CA ARG A 230 15.80 -11.42 1.55
C ARG A 230 14.53 -11.54 0.72
N TYR A 231 14.54 -10.96 -0.47
CA TYR A 231 13.41 -11.02 -1.40
C TYR A 231 13.02 -12.45 -1.76
N PHE A 232 14.03 -13.32 -1.95
CA PHE A 232 13.80 -14.75 -2.19
C PHE A 232 12.96 -15.38 -1.08
N HIS A 233 13.36 -15.25 0.19
CA HIS A 233 12.63 -15.88 1.31
C HIS A 233 11.21 -15.29 1.49
N GLU A 234 11.06 -13.98 1.39
CA GLU A 234 9.76 -13.32 1.48
C GLU A 234 8.81 -13.77 0.35
N THR A 235 9.34 -13.86 -0.88
CA THR A 235 8.55 -14.27 -2.04
C THR A 235 8.23 -15.75 -2.01
N LEU A 236 9.17 -16.61 -1.64
CA LEU A 236 8.91 -18.04 -1.51
C LEU A 236 7.79 -18.31 -0.51
N ALA A 237 7.82 -17.66 0.66
CA ALA A 237 6.76 -17.80 1.67
C ALA A 237 5.39 -17.35 1.15
N ARG A 238 5.34 -16.23 0.44
CA ARG A 238 4.11 -15.69 -0.16
C ARG A 238 3.56 -16.61 -1.25
N GLU A 239 4.41 -17.08 -2.16
CA GLU A 239 3.99 -17.97 -3.25
C GLU A 239 3.59 -19.37 -2.75
N CYS A 240 4.25 -19.93 -1.70
CA CYS A 240 3.78 -21.15 -1.05
C CYS A 240 2.36 -20.97 -0.47
N ALA A 241 2.12 -19.92 0.29
CA ALA A 241 0.81 -19.65 0.85
C ALA A 241 -0.26 -19.46 -0.24
N ARG A 242 0.09 -18.76 -1.33
CA ARG A 242 -0.77 -18.57 -2.49
C ARG A 242 -1.08 -19.87 -3.21
N ALA A 243 -0.05 -20.70 -3.47
CA ALA A 243 -0.20 -21.98 -4.13
C ALA A 243 -1.10 -22.93 -3.35
N HIS A 244 -0.93 -23.04 -2.04
CA HIS A 244 -1.84 -23.81 -1.17
C HIS A 244 -3.27 -23.28 -1.20
N ARG A 245 -3.46 -21.97 -1.07
CA ARG A 245 -4.81 -21.35 -1.04
C ARG A 245 -5.60 -21.61 -2.32
N TYR A 246 -4.95 -21.56 -3.46
CA TYR A 246 -5.60 -21.67 -4.77
C TYR A 246 -5.38 -23.01 -5.46
N ASN A 247 -4.78 -23.99 -4.76
CA ASN A 247 -4.42 -25.31 -5.29
C ASN A 247 -3.62 -25.18 -6.61
N ARG A 248 -2.58 -24.33 -6.60
CA ARG A 248 -1.70 -24.10 -7.74
C ARG A 248 -0.37 -24.80 -7.54
N ARG A 249 0.34 -25.05 -8.64
CA ARG A 249 1.69 -25.60 -8.60
C ARG A 249 2.70 -24.51 -8.29
N LEU A 250 3.80 -24.88 -7.65
CA LEU A 250 4.96 -24.01 -7.41
C LEU A 250 6.22 -24.84 -7.52
N GLY A 251 7.10 -24.48 -8.45
CA GLY A 251 8.41 -25.09 -8.61
C GLY A 251 9.50 -24.25 -7.97
N LEU A 252 10.60 -24.91 -7.58
CA LEU A 252 11.80 -24.26 -7.06
C LEU A 252 13.04 -24.93 -7.66
N VAL A 253 13.95 -24.11 -8.17
CA VAL A 253 15.30 -24.50 -8.59
C VAL A 253 16.30 -23.73 -7.75
N ILE A 254 17.20 -24.44 -7.05
CA ILE A 254 18.37 -23.85 -6.40
C ILE A 254 19.59 -24.41 -7.12
N PHE A 255 20.51 -23.53 -7.51
CA PHE A 255 21.72 -23.97 -8.21
C PHE A 255 22.92 -23.13 -7.81
N ASP A 256 24.11 -23.70 -8.06
CA ASP A 256 25.40 -23.15 -7.67
C ASP A 256 26.40 -23.32 -8.81
N ILE A 257 27.33 -22.38 -8.94
CA ILE A 257 28.38 -22.44 -9.94
C ILE A 257 29.49 -23.38 -9.42
N ASP A 258 29.66 -24.47 -10.11
CA ASP A 258 30.63 -25.53 -9.69
C ASP A 258 32.07 -24.97 -9.63
N ASP A 259 32.74 -25.25 -8.52
CA ASP A 259 34.13 -24.85 -8.25
C ASP A 259 34.41 -23.35 -8.37
N PHE A 260 33.40 -22.52 -8.13
CA PHE A 260 33.53 -21.04 -8.25
C PHE A 260 34.65 -20.48 -7.37
N LYS A 261 34.87 -21.04 -6.19
CA LYS A 261 36.00 -20.67 -5.33
C LYS A 261 37.34 -20.85 -6.04
N VAL A 262 37.55 -21.94 -6.78
CA VAL A 262 38.76 -22.15 -7.54
C VAL A 262 38.92 -21.16 -8.67
N VAL A 263 37.80 -20.79 -9.33
CA VAL A 263 37.76 -19.72 -10.32
C VAL A 263 38.19 -18.42 -9.70
N ASN A 264 37.58 -18.03 -8.57
CA ASN A 264 37.86 -16.80 -7.85
C ASN A 264 39.33 -16.69 -7.40
N ASP A 265 39.88 -17.76 -6.84
CA ASP A 265 41.27 -17.82 -6.42
C ASP A 265 42.26 -17.70 -7.61
N ARG A 266 41.86 -18.13 -8.82
CA ARG A 266 42.66 -18.05 -10.04
C ARG A 266 42.64 -16.70 -10.70
N ILE A 267 41.47 -16.05 -10.84
CA ILE A 267 41.29 -14.82 -11.62
C ILE A 267 41.14 -13.56 -10.76
N GLY A 268 40.99 -13.70 -9.45
CA GLY A 268 40.80 -12.64 -8.49
C GLY A 268 39.34 -12.18 -8.38
N HIS A 269 39.01 -11.54 -7.24
CA HIS A 269 37.64 -11.19 -6.87
C HIS A 269 36.92 -10.30 -7.89
N LEU A 270 37.56 -9.25 -8.40
CA LEU A 270 36.94 -8.34 -9.38
C LEU A 270 36.55 -9.04 -10.69
N ALA A 271 37.40 -9.94 -11.19
CA ALA A 271 37.10 -10.69 -12.39
C ALA A 271 36.02 -11.79 -12.11
N ALA A 272 36.03 -12.38 -10.93
CA ALA A 272 35.02 -13.33 -10.48
C ALA A 272 33.63 -12.65 -10.28
N ASP A 273 33.58 -11.42 -9.80
CA ASP A 273 32.37 -10.62 -9.73
C ASP A 273 31.75 -10.40 -11.12
N ALA A 274 32.57 -10.07 -12.12
CA ALA A 274 32.11 -9.94 -13.49
C ALA A 274 31.56 -11.28 -14.06
N VAL A 275 32.12 -12.40 -13.65
CA VAL A 275 31.62 -13.76 -14.00
C VAL A 275 30.24 -14.00 -13.39
N LEU A 276 30.01 -13.63 -12.13
CA LEU A 276 28.71 -13.74 -11.47
C LEU A 276 27.67 -12.87 -12.14
N ALA A 277 28.03 -11.62 -12.47
CA ALA A 277 27.13 -10.70 -13.17
C ALA A 277 26.73 -11.22 -14.56
N GLU A 278 27.67 -11.76 -15.32
CA GLU A 278 27.40 -12.37 -16.63
C GLU A 278 26.56 -13.66 -16.51
N ALA A 279 26.84 -14.52 -15.51
CA ALA A 279 26.03 -15.70 -15.27
C ALA A 279 24.57 -15.32 -14.95
N ALA A 280 24.37 -14.30 -14.12
CA ALA A 280 23.05 -13.77 -13.79
C ALA A 280 22.33 -13.20 -15.03
N ALA A 281 23.02 -12.47 -15.90
CA ALA A 281 22.46 -11.96 -17.15
C ALA A 281 21.95 -13.12 -18.04
N ARG A 282 22.72 -14.20 -18.15
CA ARG A 282 22.32 -15.41 -18.89
C ARG A 282 21.13 -16.14 -18.26
N VAL A 283 21.00 -16.12 -16.93
CA VAL A 283 19.81 -16.64 -16.24
C VAL A 283 18.58 -15.83 -16.61
N ARG A 284 18.69 -14.49 -16.62
CA ARG A 284 17.58 -13.60 -17.03
C ARG A 284 17.07 -13.85 -18.44
N GLU A 285 17.94 -14.23 -19.37
CA GLU A 285 17.55 -14.53 -20.76
C GLU A 285 16.62 -15.76 -20.89
N VAL A 286 16.68 -16.69 -19.94
CA VAL A 286 15.96 -17.97 -20.03
C VAL A 286 14.78 -18.10 -19.09
N VAL A 287 14.63 -17.20 -18.11
CA VAL A 287 13.45 -17.15 -17.23
C VAL A 287 12.29 -16.43 -17.88
N ARG A 288 11.06 -16.75 -17.48
CA ARG A 288 9.84 -16.03 -17.93
C ARG A 288 9.60 -14.84 -17.03
N THR A 289 8.73 -13.92 -17.47
CA THR A 289 8.32 -12.76 -16.66
C THR A 289 7.71 -13.13 -15.31
N ALA A 290 7.03 -14.29 -15.24
CA ALA A 290 6.44 -14.78 -13.99
C ALA A 290 7.44 -15.48 -13.06
N ASP A 291 8.60 -15.93 -13.57
CA ASP A 291 9.63 -16.58 -12.80
C ASP A 291 10.43 -15.53 -12.00
N VAL A 292 10.88 -15.89 -10.80
CA VAL A 292 11.59 -14.98 -9.90
C VAL A 292 13.02 -15.46 -9.69
N PRO A 293 13.99 -14.99 -10.49
CA PRO A 293 15.40 -15.33 -10.33
C PRO A 293 16.03 -14.50 -9.20
N CYS A 294 16.75 -15.18 -8.31
CA CYS A 294 17.38 -14.61 -7.12
C CYS A 294 18.83 -15.05 -6.99
N ARG A 295 19.66 -14.23 -6.34
CA ARG A 295 20.95 -14.63 -5.78
C ARG A 295 20.82 -14.81 -4.28
N VAL A 296 21.01 -16.02 -3.79
CA VAL A 296 20.76 -16.38 -2.37
C VAL A 296 22.05 -16.53 -1.56
N GLY A 297 23.18 -16.65 -2.22
CA GLY A 297 24.51 -16.77 -1.61
C GLY A 297 25.61 -16.17 -2.48
N GLY A 298 26.86 -16.47 -2.17
CA GLY A 298 28.03 -16.00 -2.94
C GLY A 298 27.95 -16.37 -4.42
N ASP A 299 27.90 -17.67 -4.70
CA ASP A 299 27.81 -18.33 -6.01
C ASP A 299 26.49 -19.11 -6.17
N GLU A 300 25.58 -18.98 -5.22
CA GLU A 300 24.30 -19.66 -5.15
C GLU A 300 23.17 -18.80 -5.71
N PHE A 301 22.35 -19.39 -6.55
CA PHE A 301 21.20 -18.79 -7.19
C PHE A 301 19.94 -19.64 -6.95
N ALA A 302 18.79 -19.01 -7.01
CA ALA A 302 17.51 -19.69 -6.95
C ALA A 302 16.53 -19.09 -7.98
N VAL A 303 15.60 -19.90 -8.46
CA VAL A 303 14.47 -19.43 -9.27
C VAL A 303 13.18 -20.00 -8.69
N ILE A 304 12.26 -19.13 -8.30
CA ILE A 304 10.90 -19.49 -7.91
C ILE A 304 10.06 -19.51 -9.19
N LEU A 305 9.30 -20.59 -9.40
CA LEU A 305 8.47 -20.78 -10.60
C LEU A 305 6.98 -20.90 -10.21
N PRO A 306 6.25 -19.77 -10.14
CA PRO A 306 4.81 -19.83 -9.94
C PRO A 306 4.12 -20.63 -11.04
N GLU A 307 3.04 -21.32 -10.70
CA GLU A 307 2.20 -22.13 -11.58
C GLU A 307 2.97 -23.22 -12.38
N SER A 308 4.11 -23.65 -11.89
CA SER A 308 5.00 -24.64 -12.51
C SER A 308 5.25 -25.81 -11.59
N GLY A 309 5.27 -27.02 -12.12
CA GLY A 309 5.63 -28.23 -11.39
C GLY A 309 7.08 -28.65 -11.66
N ILE A 310 7.43 -29.86 -11.21
CA ILE A 310 8.77 -30.41 -11.28
C ILE A 310 9.32 -30.48 -12.71
N GLU A 311 8.51 -30.84 -13.69
CA GLU A 311 8.91 -30.95 -15.10
C GLU A 311 9.36 -29.63 -15.70
N GLN A 312 8.60 -28.56 -15.43
CA GLN A 312 8.90 -27.20 -15.89
C GLN A 312 10.18 -26.68 -15.21
N ALA A 313 10.37 -27.00 -13.93
CA ALA A 313 11.56 -26.63 -13.18
C ALA A 313 12.82 -27.35 -13.72
N GLU A 314 12.73 -28.65 -14.04
CA GLU A 314 13.82 -29.40 -14.69
C GLU A 314 14.16 -28.85 -16.08
N GLN A 315 13.15 -28.51 -16.88
CA GLN A 315 13.33 -27.88 -18.19
C GLN A 315 13.99 -26.50 -18.07
N LEU A 316 13.62 -25.71 -17.07
CA LEU A 316 14.27 -24.42 -16.83
C LEU A 316 15.74 -24.63 -16.48
N PHE A 317 16.06 -25.53 -15.56
CA PHE A 317 17.45 -25.80 -15.21
C PHE A 317 18.27 -26.26 -16.43
N THR A 318 17.72 -27.13 -17.27
CA THR A 318 18.40 -27.58 -18.51
C THR A 318 18.74 -26.38 -19.41
N ARG A 319 17.82 -25.37 -19.53
CA ARG A 319 18.09 -24.15 -20.29
C ARG A 319 19.18 -23.30 -19.63
N ILE A 320 19.11 -23.14 -18.29
CA ILE A 320 20.11 -22.39 -17.51
C ILE A 320 21.51 -23.02 -17.73
N GLN A 321 21.63 -24.30 -17.54
CA GLN A 321 22.87 -25.04 -17.72
C GLN A 321 23.44 -24.89 -19.16
N ALA A 322 22.58 -25.06 -20.15
CA ALA A 322 22.97 -24.89 -21.56
C ALA A 322 23.44 -23.46 -21.87
N THR A 323 22.78 -22.46 -21.31
CA THR A 323 23.08 -21.06 -21.58
C THR A 323 24.32 -20.59 -20.85
N ILE A 324 24.51 -20.98 -19.59
CA ILE A 324 25.75 -20.71 -18.83
C ILE A 324 26.95 -21.39 -19.46
N GLY A 325 26.81 -22.69 -19.84
CA GLY A 325 27.90 -23.48 -20.43
C GLY A 325 28.19 -23.23 -21.91
N ARG A 326 27.30 -22.48 -22.64
CA ARG A 326 27.42 -22.28 -24.10
C ARG A 326 28.73 -21.64 -24.51
N ASN A 327 29.05 -20.53 -23.87
CA ASN A 327 30.24 -19.73 -24.21
C ASN A 327 31.08 -19.48 -22.96
N PRO A 328 32.42 -19.44 -23.09
CA PRO A 328 33.29 -19.04 -22.00
C PRO A 328 32.87 -17.66 -21.43
N ILE A 329 33.00 -17.52 -20.11
CA ILE A 329 32.78 -16.23 -19.45
C ILE A 329 34.14 -15.65 -19.07
N GLY A 330 34.59 -14.65 -19.79
CA GLY A 330 35.86 -13.99 -19.57
C GLY A 330 37.02 -14.97 -19.34
N GLN A 331 37.81 -14.70 -18.30
CA GLN A 331 38.94 -15.56 -17.92
C GLN A 331 38.53 -16.83 -17.15
N ALA A 332 37.30 -16.97 -16.72
CA ALA A 332 36.80 -18.15 -16.02
C ALA A 332 36.74 -19.37 -16.93
N GLY A 333 36.53 -19.15 -18.23
CA GLY A 333 36.32 -20.23 -19.17
C GLY A 333 34.86 -20.70 -19.17
N ARG A 334 34.62 -21.96 -19.51
CA ARG A 334 33.27 -22.54 -19.44
C ARG A 334 32.95 -22.91 -18.00
N LEU A 335 31.74 -22.49 -17.57
CA LEU A 335 31.25 -22.82 -16.25
C LEU A 335 30.24 -23.96 -16.31
N HIS A 336 30.25 -24.72 -15.23
CA HIS A 336 29.24 -25.75 -14.97
C HIS A 336 28.42 -25.34 -13.76
N VAL A 337 27.19 -25.80 -13.69
CA VAL A 337 26.27 -25.53 -12.58
C VAL A 337 25.63 -26.86 -12.11
N SER A 338 25.49 -26.99 -10.82
CA SER A 338 24.75 -28.08 -10.20
C SER A 338 23.47 -27.54 -9.59
N ALA A 339 22.39 -28.32 -9.61
CA ALA A 339 21.11 -27.86 -9.07
C ALA A 339 20.34 -28.90 -8.26
N GLY A 340 19.56 -28.40 -7.31
CA GLY A 340 18.44 -29.08 -6.71
C GLY A 340 17.12 -28.55 -7.26
N VAL A 341 16.26 -29.46 -7.69
CA VAL A 341 14.98 -29.14 -8.30
C VAL A 341 13.87 -29.81 -7.50
N THR A 342 12.84 -29.03 -7.16
CA THR A 342 11.70 -29.54 -6.42
C THR A 342 10.42 -28.80 -6.79
N ASP A 343 9.28 -29.32 -6.39
CA ASP A 343 7.98 -28.65 -6.43
C ASP A 343 7.28 -28.75 -5.07
N LEU A 344 6.31 -27.86 -4.86
CA LEU A 344 5.55 -27.73 -3.62
C LEU A 344 4.65 -28.96 -3.43
N LYS A 345 4.72 -29.57 -2.26
CA LYS A 345 3.83 -30.64 -1.82
C LYS A 345 2.78 -30.10 -0.85
N ALA A 346 1.74 -30.89 -0.61
CA ALA A 346 0.64 -30.50 0.25
C ALA A 346 1.07 -30.15 1.70
N GLU A 347 2.10 -30.85 2.19
CA GLU A 347 2.63 -30.69 3.55
C GLU A 347 3.77 -29.67 3.67
N ASP A 348 4.27 -29.14 2.54
CA ASP A 348 5.39 -28.22 2.55
C ASP A 348 4.96 -26.80 3.01
N ASP A 349 5.84 -26.18 3.75
CA ASP A 349 5.95 -24.74 3.86
C ASP A 349 7.15 -24.22 3.05
N ALA A 350 7.45 -22.93 3.13
CA ALA A 350 8.58 -22.36 2.40
C ALA A 350 9.94 -22.91 2.88
N ILE A 351 10.04 -23.26 4.15
CA ILE A 351 11.28 -23.77 4.74
C ILE A 351 11.53 -25.18 4.26
N SER A 352 10.58 -26.09 4.38
CA SER A 352 10.69 -27.48 3.96
C SER A 352 10.86 -27.63 2.45
N LEU A 353 10.20 -26.77 1.66
CA LEU A 353 10.41 -26.70 0.20
C LEU A 353 11.85 -26.31 -0.14
N PHE A 354 12.40 -25.30 0.56
CA PHE A 354 13.80 -24.87 0.38
C PHE A 354 14.78 -25.97 0.80
N GLU A 355 14.60 -26.56 1.97
CA GLU A 355 15.46 -27.63 2.49
C GLU A 355 15.52 -28.84 1.54
N ARG A 356 14.39 -29.22 0.95
CA ARG A 356 14.36 -30.30 -0.05
C ARG A 356 15.13 -29.96 -1.32
N ALA A 357 15.08 -28.73 -1.77
CA ALA A 357 15.83 -28.25 -2.93
C ALA A 357 17.34 -28.24 -2.61
N ASP A 358 17.71 -27.74 -1.43
CA ASP A 358 19.11 -27.66 -0.99
C ASP A 358 19.74 -29.07 -0.82
N GLU A 359 19.01 -30.00 -0.21
CA GLU A 359 19.44 -31.40 -0.11
C GLU A 359 19.63 -32.05 -1.50
N ALA A 360 18.76 -31.72 -2.47
CA ALA A 360 18.90 -32.20 -3.83
C ALA A 360 20.14 -31.60 -4.52
N LEU A 361 20.42 -30.30 -4.30
CA LEU A 361 21.63 -29.64 -4.79
C LEU A 361 22.90 -30.28 -4.21
N TYR A 362 22.89 -30.54 -2.91
CA TYR A 362 23.99 -31.24 -2.26
C TYR A 362 24.27 -32.59 -2.91
N ARG A 363 23.22 -33.41 -3.16
CA ARG A 363 23.34 -34.70 -3.86
C ARG A 363 23.86 -34.55 -5.31
N ALA A 364 23.46 -33.49 -6.01
CA ALA A 364 23.98 -33.22 -7.35
C ALA A 364 25.49 -32.95 -7.35
N LYS A 365 25.98 -32.20 -6.36
CA LYS A 365 27.42 -31.95 -6.16
C LYS A 365 28.19 -33.22 -5.81
N GLU A 366 27.66 -34.10 -4.94
CA GLU A 366 28.30 -35.40 -4.59
C GLU A 366 28.31 -36.39 -5.77
N ALA A 367 27.30 -36.35 -6.63
CA ALA A 367 27.20 -37.27 -7.79
C ALA A 367 28.11 -36.88 -8.98
N GLY A 368 28.97 -35.86 -8.81
CA GLY A 368 29.96 -35.48 -9.81
C GLY A 368 29.79 -34.14 -10.45
N LYS A 369 28.89 -33.28 -9.91
CA LYS A 369 28.64 -31.92 -10.36
C LYS A 369 28.09 -31.82 -11.81
N GLY A 370 27.80 -30.61 -12.28
CA GLY A 370 27.35 -30.37 -13.64
C GLY A 370 25.99 -30.98 -13.98
N GLN A 371 25.14 -31.21 -13.01
CA GLN A 371 23.84 -31.87 -13.16
C GLN A 371 22.79 -31.36 -12.17
N SER A 372 21.55 -31.75 -12.37
CA SER A 372 20.48 -31.53 -11.38
C SER A 372 20.09 -32.83 -10.71
N MET A 373 19.69 -32.74 -9.45
CA MET A 373 18.96 -33.78 -8.75
C MET A 373 17.58 -33.27 -8.35
N THR A 374 16.61 -34.16 -8.48
CA THR A 374 15.24 -33.88 -8.10
C THR A 374 14.97 -34.38 -6.68
N ALA A 375 14.38 -33.58 -5.84
CA ALA A 375 13.85 -34.04 -4.56
C ALA A 375 12.56 -34.81 -4.80
N ARG A 376 12.63 -36.06 -5.22
CA ARG A 376 11.48 -36.96 -5.35
C ARG A 376 10.96 -37.34 -3.96
N SER A 377 9.66 -37.53 -3.85
CA SER A 377 9.07 -38.16 -2.66
C SER A 377 9.79 -39.47 -2.39
N GLY A 378 10.26 -39.64 -1.18
CA GLY A 378 10.56 -41.00 -0.72
C GLY A 378 9.32 -41.85 -0.90
N ALA A 379 9.49 -43.02 -1.46
CA ALA A 379 8.45 -44.03 -1.65
C ALA A 379 7.82 -44.44 -0.32
#